data_d271378e1e70e1fd1d4894b5b9e5d49c
#
_entry.id   d271378e1e70e1fd1d4894b5b9e5d49c
#
_cell.length_a   1.000
_cell.length_b   1.000
_cell.length_c   1.000
_cell.angle_alpha   90.00
_cell.angle_beta   90.00
_cell.angle_gamma   90.00
#
_symmetry.space_group_name_H-M   'P 1'
#
loop_
_entity.id
_entity.type
_entity.pdbx_description
1 polymer ?
#
loop_
_entity_poly.entity_id
_entity_poly.type
_entity_poly.pdbx_seq_one_letter_code
_entity_poly.pdbx_strand_id
1 'polypeptide(L)'
;MQIKSVAVLGAGAVGSYVIWGLSSRKDIRLAVIAEGPRAERLKQQGITINGTTYRPQVWTPQEANGVDLLVVALKYGALPGALDSIAAVVGPNTTVMSLMNGVDSEEIIAAKIGAEHVLPSLIKVASHKEADGYHFNPETTIGIIYGELAAPLKSERVQAVEALLAGTGIHSRVTPYIKEEIWSKFRLNVCNNLPQAILGAGVGCYQSSAHMKAISDGLCHELEAIAVAKGIDLSKVDASSRHGSLVPPATRYSTLQDLDAGRHTEIDMFSGALMRMGQELGIPTPYNEYTYHMIKALEEKNDGLFDYAAKASDLTCAK
;
A
#
# COMPACT_ATOMS: atom_id res chain seq x y z
N MET A 1 -18.07 11.63 -18.27
CA MET A 1 -17.47 10.30 -18.35
C MET A 1 -18.27 9.31 -17.50
N GLN A 2 -18.48 8.05 -17.94
CA GLN A 2 -19.11 6.99 -17.14
C GLN A 2 -18.21 5.76 -17.18
N ILE A 3 -17.87 5.21 -16.00
CA ILE A 3 -17.03 4.00 -15.90
C ILE A 3 -17.94 2.77 -16.08
N LYS A 4 -17.67 1.98 -17.12
CA LYS A 4 -18.36 0.72 -17.44
C LYS A 4 -17.44 -0.50 -17.41
N SER A 5 -16.12 -0.27 -17.36
CA SER A 5 -15.12 -1.32 -17.30
C SER A 5 -14.05 -0.98 -16.27
N VAL A 6 -13.80 -1.94 -15.37
CA VAL A 6 -12.80 -1.81 -14.30
C VAL A 6 -11.88 -3.02 -14.34
N ALA A 7 -10.59 -2.80 -14.36
CA ALA A 7 -9.58 -3.82 -14.20
C ALA A 7 -8.79 -3.61 -12.91
N VAL A 8 -8.53 -4.68 -12.17
CA VAL A 8 -7.73 -4.67 -10.94
C VAL A 8 -6.44 -5.44 -11.21
N LEU A 9 -5.32 -4.75 -11.16
CA LEU A 9 -3.99 -5.36 -11.24
C LEU A 9 -3.46 -5.56 -9.82
N GLY A 10 -3.51 -6.82 -9.36
CA GLY A 10 -3.15 -7.20 -7.99
C GLY A 10 -4.38 -7.54 -7.13
N ALA A 11 -4.75 -8.81 -7.10
CA ALA A 11 -5.83 -9.34 -6.26
C ALA A 11 -5.28 -9.81 -4.89
N GLY A 12 -4.52 -8.93 -4.21
CA GLY A 12 -4.03 -9.12 -2.84
C GLY A 12 -4.99 -8.50 -1.81
N ALA A 13 -4.49 -8.24 -0.59
CA ALA A 13 -5.29 -7.68 0.49
C ALA A 13 -6.01 -6.37 0.11
N VAL A 14 -5.31 -5.45 -0.58
CA VAL A 14 -5.88 -4.18 -1.06
C VAL A 14 -6.85 -4.41 -2.22
N GLY A 15 -6.43 -5.16 -3.25
CA GLY A 15 -7.28 -5.42 -4.42
C GLY A 15 -8.55 -6.19 -4.07
N SER A 16 -8.52 -7.03 -3.03
CA SER A 16 -9.70 -7.74 -2.54
C SER A 16 -10.79 -6.79 -2.06
N TYR A 17 -10.47 -5.69 -1.41
CA TYR A 17 -11.43 -4.69 -1.00
C TYR A 17 -12.18 -4.08 -2.18
N VAL A 18 -11.45 -3.76 -3.26
CA VAL A 18 -12.03 -3.23 -4.50
C VAL A 18 -12.91 -4.27 -5.19
N ILE A 19 -12.43 -5.52 -5.31
CA ILE A 19 -13.18 -6.63 -5.91
C ILE A 19 -14.47 -6.89 -5.12
N TRP A 20 -14.39 -6.93 -3.80
CA TRP A 20 -15.53 -7.13 -2.92
C TRP A 20 -16.64 -6.11 -3.19
N GLY A 21 -16.33 -4.83 -3.14
CA GLY A 21 -17.34 -3.80 -3.29
C GLY A 21 -17.91 -3.73 -4.71
N LEU A 22 -17.03 -3.76 -5.73
CA LEU A 22 -17.47 -3.64 -7.12
C LEU A 22 -18.18 -4.89 -7.66
N SER A 23 -18.03 -6.05 -7.03
CA SER A 23 -18.73 -7.28 -7.46
C SER A 23 -20.25 -7.18 -7.34
N SER A 24 -20.78 -6.25 -6.54
CA SER A 24 -22.22 -5.98 -6.46
C SER A 24 -22.76 -5.25 -7.70
N ARG A 25 -21.91 -4.54 -8.44
CA ARG A 25 -22.26 -3.74 -9.64
C ARG A 25 -22.44 -4.65 -10.85
N LYS A 26 -23.69 -4.77 -11.35
CA LYS A 26 -24.03 -5.56 -12.54
C LYS A 26 -23.96 -4.76 -13.84
N ASP A 27 -23.84 -3.48 -13.74
CA ASP A 27 -23.81 -2.52 -14.84
C ASP A 27 -22.38 -2.24 -15.35
N ILE A 28 -21.35 -2.83 -14.72
CA ILE A 28 -19.96 -2.73 -15.13
C ILE A 28 -19.35 -4.10 -15.44
N ARG A 29 -18.30 -4.09 -16.24
CA ARG A 29 -17.40 -5.25 -16.41
C ARG A 29 -16.26 -5.13 -15.42
N LEU A 30 -16.18 -6.04 -14.46
CA LEU A 30 -15.11 -6.11 -13.47
C LEU A 30 -14.19 -7.28 -13.80
N ALA A 31 -12.90 -7.02 -13.95
CA ALA A 31 -11.89 -8.03 -14.18
C ALA A 31 -10.68 -7.90 -13.26
N VAL A 32 -9.99 -9.01 -13.08
CA VAL A 32 -8.63 -9.04 -12.49
C VAL A 32 -7.64 -9.30 -13.62
N ILE A 33 -6.57 -8.52 -13.69
CA ILE A 33 -5.48 -8.75 -14.63
C ILE A 33 -4.56 -9.83 -14.06
N ALA A 34 -4.45 -10.94 -14.81
CA ALA A 34 -3.53 -12.02 -14.48
C ALA A 34 -3.20 -12.86 -15.72
N GLU A 35 -2.01 -13.47 -15.70
CA GLU A 35 -1.52 -14.36 -16.74
C GLU A 35 -0.97 -15.66 -16.13
N GLY A 36 -0.77 -16.65 -16.98
CA GLY A 36 -0.16 -17.93 -16.61
C GLY A 36 -0.89 -18.66 -15.47
N PRO A 37 -0.16 -19.37 -14.60
CA PRO A 37 -0.75 -20.19 -13.53
C PRO A 37 -1.64 -19.38 -12.56
N ARG A 38 -1.37 -18.08 -12.41
CA ARG A 38 -2.18 -17.19 -11.56
C ARG A 38 -3.57 -16.96 -12.17
N ALA A 39 -3.65 -16.77 -13.48
CA ALA A 39 -4.90 -16.60 -14.20
C ALA A 39 -5.76 -17.86 -14.09
N GLU A 40 -5.16 -19.03 -14.33
CA GLU A 40 -5.87 -20.31 -14.23
C GLU A 40 -6.41 -20.57 -12.83
N ARG A 41 -5.63 -20.30 -11.79
CA ARG A 41 -6.09 -20.41 -10.41
C ARG A 41 -7.26 -19.47 -10.12
N LEU A 42 -7.20 -18.21 -10.55
CA LEU A 42 -8.28 -17.24 -10.34
C LEU A 42 -9.56 -17.64 -11.09
N LYS A 43 -9.46 -18.14 -12.32
CA LYS A 43 -10.60 -18.65 -13.09
C LYS A 43 -11.27 -19.85 -12.41
N GLN A 44 -10.48 -20.80 -11.90
CA GLN A 44 -10.98 -22.03 -11.29
C GLN A 44 -11.51 -21.79 -9.87
N GLN A 45 -10.74 -21.10 -9.02
CA GLN A 45 -11.02 -20.99 -7.59
C GLN A 45 -11.72 -19.67 -7.22
N GLY A 46 -11.56 -18.63 -8.05
CA GLY A 46 -11.99 -17.28 -7.67
C GLY A 46 -11.10 -16.69 -6.58
N ILE A 47 -11.66 -15.76 -5.82
CA ILE A 47 -11.02 -15.12 -4.68
C ILE A 47 -12.00 -15.09 -3.50
N THR A 48 -11.61 -15.66 -2.38
CA THR A 48 -12.44 -15.65 -1.17
C THR A 48 -12.14 -14.40 -0.34
N ILE A 49 -13.19 -13.67 0.02
CA ILE A 49 -13.13 -12.40 0.74
C ILE A 49 -14.25 -12.42 1.79
N ASN A 50 -13.89 -12.26 3.06
CA ASN A 50 -14.82 -12.33 4.19
C ASN A 50 -15.76 -13.56 4.12
N GLY A 51 -15.19 -14.73 3.82
CA GLY A 51 -15.92 -15.99 3.71
C GLY A 51 -16.74 -16.20 2.42
N THR A 52 -16.81 -15.19 1.54
CA THR A 52 -17.54 -15.29 0.26
C THR A 52 -16.58 -15.40 -0.91
N THR A 53 -16.79 -16.35 -1.82
CA THR A 53 -15.97 -16.51 -3.03
C THR A 53 -16.53 -15.69 -4.17
N TYR A 54 -15.72 -14.75 -4.65
CA TYR A 54 -15.99 -13.89 -5.80
C TYR A 54 -15.29 -14.45 -7.04
N ARG A 55 -15.93 -14.31 -8.21
CA ARG A 55 -15.41 -14.79 -9.50
C ARG A 55 -15.44 -13.66 -10.53
N PRO A 56 -14.59 -12.61 -10.38
CA PRO A 56 -14.46 -11.59 -11.41
C PRO A 56 -13.93 -12.22 -12.70
N GLN A 57 -14.12 -11.54 -13.82
CA GLN A 57 -13.46 -11.93 -15.06
C GLN A 57 -11.93 -11.88 -14.86
N VAL A 58 -11.21 -12.72 -15.60
CA VAL A 58 -9.74 -12.71 -15.58
C VAL A 58 -9.27 -12.39 -16.99
N TRP A 59 -8.63 -11.23 -17.14
CA TRP A 59 -8.15 -10.72 -18.41
C TRP A 59 -6.62 -10.68 -18.44
N THR A 60 -6.05 -10.85 -19.63
CA THR A 60 -4.68 -10.45 -19.92
C THR A 60 -4.60 -8.92 -20.02
N PRO A 61 -3.40 -8.31 -19.93
CA PRO A 61 -3.25 -6.88 -20.16
C PRO A 61 -3.84 -6.42 -21.50
N GLN A 62 -3.69 -7.22 -22.57
CA GLN A 62 -4.20 -6.92 -23.91
C GLN A 62 -5.72 -6.96 -23.97
N GLU A 63 -6.37 -7.93 -23.32
CA GLU A 63 -7.83 -8.01 -23.22
C GLU A 63 -8.42 -6.85 -22.41
N ALA A 64 -7.63 -6.28 -21.48
CA ALA A 64 -8.01 -5.14 -20.65
C ALA A 64 -7.71 -3.78 -21.32
N ASN A 65 -7.15 -3.76 -22.54
CA ASN A 65 -6.80 -2.50 -23.22
C ASN A 65 -8.01 -1.56 -23.35
N GLY A 66 -7.80 -0.31 -22.94
CA GLY A 66 -8.82 0.73 -23.01
C GLY A 66 -9.94 0.62 -21.97
N VAL A 67 -9.74 -0.10 -20.84
CA VAL A 67 -10.70 -0.04 -19.72
C VAL A 67 -10.84 1.40 -19.22
N ASP A 68 -12.02 1.72 -18.67
CA ASP A 68 -12.27 3.08 -18.16
C ASP A 68 -11.46 3.35 -16.88
N LEU A 69 -11.31 2.33 -16.01
CA LEU A 69 -10.56 2.44 -14.75
C LEU A 69 -9.63 1.23 -14.56
N LEU A 70 -8.34 1.50 -14.38
CA LEU A 70 -7.35 0.55 -13.89
C LEU A 70 -7.01 0.85 -12.44
N VAL A 71 -7.21 -0.12 -11.56
CA VAL A 71 -6.75 -0.06 -10.16
C VAL A 71 -5.49 -0.89 -10.00
N VAL A 72 -4.38 -0.25 -9.61
CA VAL A 72 -3.11 -0.91 -9.32
C VAL A 72 -2.99 -1.14 -7.82
N ALA A 73 -2.94 -2.41 -7.41
CA ALA A 73 -2.90 -2.85 -6.00
C ALA A 73 -1.83 -3.95 -5.80
N LEU A 74 -0.66 -3.70 -6.34
CA LEU A 74 0.50 -4.60 -6.27
C LEU A 74 1.29 -4.39 -4.96
N LYS A 75 2.13 -5.37 -4.60
CA LYS A 75 3.27 -5.11 -3.72
C LYS A 75 4.34 -4.32 -4.49
N TYR A 76 5.04 -3.41 -3.79
CA TYR A 76 5.97 -2.46 -4.41
C TYR A 76 7.04 -3.14 -5.28
N GLY A 77 7.65 -4.20 -4.80
CA GLY A 77 8.66 -4.94 -5.56
C GLY A 77 8.17 -5.55 -6.88
N ALA A 78 6.86 -5.65 -7.08
CA ALA A 78 6.29 -6.13 -8.34
C ALA A 78 6.00 -5.00 -9.36
N LEU A 79 6.05 -3.74 -8.95
CA LEU A 79 5.70 -2.61 -9.81
C LEU A 79 6.62 -2.47 -11.03
N PRO A 80 7.96 -2.55 -10.90
CA PRO A 80 8.85 -2.42 -12.07
C PRO A 80 8.55 -3.43 -13.17
N GLY A 81 8.32 -4.69 -12.78
CA GLY A 81 7.97 -5.76 -13.74
C GLY A 81 6.54 -5.67 -14.31
N ALA A 82 5.69 -4.83 -13.72
CA ALA A 82 4.30 -4.67 -14.15
C ALA A 82 4.08 -3.45 -15.06
N LEU A 83 5.07 -2.58 -15.23
CA LEU A 83 4.90 -1.33 -15.99
C LEU A 83 4.50 -1.55 -17.44
N ASP A 84 5.04 -2.57 -18.11
CA ASP A 84 4.64 -2.91 -19.48
C ASP A 84 3.21 -3.43 -19.55
N SER A 85 2.78 -4.21 -18.57
CA SER A 85 1.39 -4.65 -18.45
C SER A 85 0.44 -3.47 -18.20
N ILE A 86 0.82 -2.51 -17.34
CA ILE A 86 0.06 -1.28 -17.11
C ILE A 86 -0.07 -0.49 -18.42
N ALA A 87 1.03 -0.29 -19.13
CA ALA A 87 1.02 0.42 -20.41
C ALA A 87 0.14 -0.28 -21.48
N ALA A 88 0.12 -1.61 -21.51
CA ALA A 88 -0.73 -2.37 -22.43
C ALA A 88 -2.23 -2.23 -22.13
N VAL A 89 -2.60 -1.97 -20.87
CA VAL A 89 -3.99 -1.75 -20.44
C VAL A 89 -4.49 -0.35 -20.73
N VAL A 90 -3.61 0.64 -20.65
CA VAL A 90 -4.00 2.06 -20.74
C VAL A 90 -4.33 2.44 -22.19
N GLY A 91 -5.56 2.88 -22.40
CA GLY A 91 -6.03 3.53 -23.61
C GLY A 91 -6.23 5.03 -23.40
N PRO A 92 -6.63 5.77 -24.45
CA PRO A 92 -6.68 7.25 -24.42
C PRO A 92 -7.52 7.84 -23.27
N ASN A 93 -8.53 7.12 -22.82
CA ASN A 93 -9.47 7.59 -21.80
C ASN A 93 -9.37 6.81 -20.47
N THR A 94 -8.38 5.93 -20.33
CA THR A 94 -8.20 5.12 -19.11
C THR A 94 -7.74 6.01 -17.96
N THR A 95 -8.45 5.93 -16.83
CA THR A 95 -8.00 6.48 -15.55
C THR A 95 -7.27 5.38 -14.78
N VAL A 96 -6.13 5.71 -14.18
CA VAL A 96 -5.34 4.78 -13.35
C VAL A 96 -5.29 5.30 -11.92
N MET A 97 -5.67 4.45 -10.97
CA MET A 97 -5.56 4.71 -9.54
C MET A 97 -4.56 3.74 -8.92
N SER A 98 -3.49 4.24 -8.32
CA SER A 98 -2.59 3.43 -7.49
C SER A 98 -3.12 3.39 -6.07
N LEU A 99 -3.44 2.20 -5.58
CA LEU A 99 -3.80 1.95 -4.18
C LEU A 99 -2.64 1.31 -3.41
N MET A 100 -1.45 1.38 -3.96
CA MET A 100 -0.23 0.89 -3.34
C MET A 100 0.13 1.74 -2.11
N ASN A 101 0.97 1.20 -1.26
CA ASN A 101 1.60 2.00 -0.21
C ASN A 101 2.72 2.86 -0.84
N GLY A 102 3.32 3.73 -0.04
CA GLY A 102 4.42 4.60 -0.48
C GLY A 102 3.94 5.94 -1.02
N VAL A 103 4.86 6.66 -1.67
CA VAL A 103 4.65 8.04 -2.15
C VAL A 103 5.13 8.24 -3.60
N ASP A 104 5.69 7.21 -4.22
CA ASP A 104 6.36 7.29 -5.52
C ASP A 104 5.71 6.41 -6.61
N SER A 105 4.76 5.55 -6.26
CA SER A 105 4.13 4.65 -7.22
C SER A 105 3.41 5.39 -8.36
N GLU A 106 2.73 6.49 -8.05
CA GLU A 106 2.06 7.32 -9.05
C GLU A 106 3.05 7.99 -10.00
N GLU A 107 4.19 8.49 -9.48
CA GLU A 107 5.24 9.09 -10.30
C GLU A 107 5.88 8.05 -11.22
N ILE A 108 6.15 6.84 -10.71
CA ILE A 108 6.72 5.72 -11.49
C ILE A 108 5.75 5.29 -12.60
N ILE A 109 4.46 5.16 -12.30
CA ILE A 109 3.43 4.82 -13.28
C ILE A 109 3.29 5.93 -14.31
N ALA A 110 3.18 7.20 -13.86
CA ALA A 110 3.04 8.36 -14.72
C ALA A 110 4.20 8.53 -15.71
N ALA A 111 5.42 8.23 -15.29
CA ALA A 111 6.59 8.23 -16.18
C ALA A 111 6.47 7.23 -17.34
N LYS A 112 5.69 6.16 -17.17
CA LYS A 112 5.47 5.13 -18.20
C LYS A 112 4.29 5.42 -19.11
N ILE A 113 3.18 5.96 -18.57
CA ILE A 113 1.90 6.05 -19.30
C ILE A 113 1.40 7.49 -19.54
N GLY A 114 2.04 8.49 -18.94
CA GLY A 114 1.59 9.87 -18.90
C GLY A 114 0.84 10.22 -17.59
N ALA A 115 1.13 11.40 -17.06
CA ALA A 115 0.56 11.87 -15.78
C ALA A 115 -0.96 12.14 -15.90
N GLU A 116 -1.45 12.45 -17.08
CA GLU A 116 -2.86 12.71 -17.37
C GLU A 116 -3.75 11.50 -17.11
N HIS A 117 -3.20 10.28 -17.18
CA HIS A 117 -3.93 9.05 -16.87
C HIS A 117 -4.03 8.78 -15.36
N VAL A 118 -3.12 9.30 -14.54
CA VAL A 118 -3.05 8.98 -13.12
C VAL A 118 -3.97 9.88 -12.31
N LEU A 119 -4.91 9.29 -11.58
CA LEU A 119 -5.70 9.95 -10.54
C LEU A 119 -5.08 9.61 -9.18
N PRO A 120 -4.39 10.55 -8.52
CA PRO A 120 -3.75 10.29 -7.25
C PRO A 120 -4.71 9.76 -6.19
N SER A 121 -4.29 8.71 -5.51
CA SER A 121 -5.15 7.98 -4.60
C SER A 121 -4.37 7.21 -3.54
N LEU A 122 -5.04 6.91 -2.45
CA LEU A 122 -4.55 6.02 -1.42
C LEU A 122 -5.71 5.20 -0.85
N ILE A 123 -5.39 4.13 -0.15
CA ILE A 123 -6.36 3.35 0.60
C ILE A 123 -5.92 3.17 2.05
N LYS A 124 -6.87 3.23 2.98
CA LYS A 124 -6.68 2.89 4.40
C LYS A 124 -7.63 1.74 4.73
N VAL A 125 -7.13 0.51 4.63
CA VAL A 125 -7.85 -0.74 4.94
C VAL A 125 -6.95 -1.64 5.77
N ALA A 126 -7.49 -2.18 6.87
CA ALA A 126 -6.83 -3.22 7.66
C ALA A 126 -7.23 -4.60 7.12
N SER A 127 -6.68 -4.96 5.96
CA SER A 127 -6.93 -6.25 5.31
C SER A 127 -5.74 -7.19 5.52
N HIS A 128 -6.03 -8.44 5.81
CA HIS A 128 -5.03 -9.49 6.00
C HIS A 128 -5.45 -10.78 5.29
N LYS A 129 -4.48 -11.64 5.05
CA LYS A 129 -4.71 -12.94 4.43
C LYS A 129 -4.69 -14.02 5.50
N GLU A 130 -5.72 -14.86 5.52
CA GLU A 130 -5.80 -16.09 6.30
C GLU A 130 -5.79 -17.32 5.38
N ALA A 131 -5.90 -18.51 5.96
CA ALA A 131 -5.88 -19.76 5.21
C ALA A 131 -7.04 -19.86 4.20
N ASP A 132 -8.21 -19.30 4.57
CA ASP A 132 -9.46 -19.35 3.82
C ASP A 132 -9.69 -18.13 2.90
N GLY A 133 -8.80 -17.14 2.91
CA GLY A 133 -8.96 -15.97 2.05
C GLY A 133 -8.46 -14.65 2.62
N TYR A 134 -9.03 -13.55 2.13
CA TYR A 134 -8.75 -12.21 2.60
C TYR A 134 -9.85 -11.71 3.53
N HIS A 135 -9.46 -11.07 4.62
CA HIS A 135 -10.38 -10.58 5.64
C HIS A 135 -10.14 -9.10 5.93
N PHE A 136 -11.20 -8.35 6.11
CA PHE A 136 -11.23 -6.98 6.60
C PHE A 136 -12.62 -6.67 7.17
N ASN A 137 -12.70 -5.65 8.01
CA ASN A 137 -13.99 -5.16 8.51
C ASN A 137 -14.43 -3.95 7.66
N PRO A 138 -15.51 -4.06 6.86
CA PRO A 138 -16.01 -2.96 6.04
C PRO A 138 -16.41 -1.72 6.86
N GLU A 139 -16.99 -1.91 8.04
CA GLU A 139 -17.51 -0.83 8.87
C GLU A 139 -16.41 0.06 9.46
N THR A 140 -15.25 -0.53 9.78
CA THR A 140 -14.12 0.21 10.37
C THR A 140 -13.09 0.64 9.33
N THR A 141 -13.27 0.25 8.06
CA THR A 141 -12.38 0.62 6.97
C THR A 141 -12.60 2.08 6.58
N ILE A 142 -11.55 2.88 6.56
CA ILE A 142 -11.59 4.27 6.10
C ILE A 142 -11.83 4.32 4.58
N GLY A 143 -11.26 3.39 3.83
CA GLY A 143 -11.49 3.22 2.40
C GLY A 143 -10.53 4.00 1.52
N ILE A 144 -11.02 4.40 0.34
CA ILE A 144 -10.23 5.02 -0.73
C ILE A 144 -10.34 6.54 -0.62
N ILE A 145 -9.19 7.22 -0.64
CA ILE A 145 -9.10 8.68 -0.66
C ILE A 145 -8.41 9.05 -1.96
N TYR A 146 -8.98 9.99 -2.70
CA TYR A 146 -8.44 10.39 -4.00
C TYR A 146 -8.76 11.85 -4.31
N GLY A 147 -8.10 12.40 -5.32
CA GLY A 147 -8.36 13.77 -5.74
C GLY A 147 -7.41 14.24 -6.81
N GLU A 148 -7.74 15.37 -7.44
CA GLU A 148 -6.85 16.02 -8.42
C GLU A 148 -5.74 16.79 -7.70
N LEU A 149 -4.57 16.88 -8.39
CA LEU A 149 -3.45 17.70 -7.91
C LEU A 149 -3.68 19.19 -8.12
N ALA A 150 -4.57 19.54 -9.03
CA ALA A 150 -4.93 20.91 -9.39
C ALA A 150 -6.43 21.04 -9.65
N ALA A 151 -6.94 22.27 -9.66
CA ALA A 151 -8.33 22.53 -10.02
C ALA A 151 -8.66 22.09 -11.48
N PRO A 152 -9.89 21.63 -11.76
CA PRO A 152 -11.02 21.54 -10.83
C PRO A 152 -10.96 20.28 -9.94
N LEU A 153 -11.27 20.44 -8.65
CA LEU A 153 -11.26 19.32 -7.69
C LEU A 153 -12.24 18.20 -8.04
N LYS A 154 -13.36 18.54 -8.66
CA LYS A 154 -14.37 17.61 -9.18
C LYS A 154 -14.30 17.54 -10.70
N SER A 155 -13.18 17.05 -11.21
CA SER A 155 -13.04 16.72 -12.62
C SER A 155 -14.04 15.65 -13.07
N GLU A 156 -14.25 15.46 -14.37
CA GLU A 156 -15.14 14.42 -14.88
C GLU A 156 -14.74 13.01 -14.40
N ARG A 157 -13.42 12.71 -14.31
CA ARG A 157 -12.95 11.41 -13.83
C ARG A 157 -13.17 11.23 -12.32
N VAL A 158 -13.01 12.27 -11.52
CA VAL A 158 -13.35 12.24 -10.07
C VAL A 158 -14.83 11.96 -9.89
N GLN A 159 -15.72 12.66 -10.59
CA GLN A 159 -17.16 12.43 -10.54
C GLN A 159 -17.54 11.01 -11.00
N ALA A 160 -16.86 10.50 -12.04
CA ALA A 160 -17.08 9.15 -12.54
C ALA A 160 -16.70 8.07 -11.50
N VAL A 161 -15.57 8.27 -10.78
CA VAL A 161 -15.16 7.38 -9.68
C VAL A 161 -16.12 7.49 -8.48
N GLU A 162 -16.56 8.70 -8.09
CA GLU A 162 -17.60 8.86 -7.05
C GLU A 162 -18.88 8.06 -7.41
N ALA A 163 -19.37 8.20 -8.64
CA ALA A 163 -20.56 7.48 -9.12
C ALA A 163 -20.34 5.97 -9.19
N LEU A 164 -19.14 5.50 -9.54
CA LEU A 164 -18.79 4.09 -9.55
C LEU A 164 -18.86 3.49 -8.14
N LEU A 165 -18.27 4.17 -7.16
CA LEU A 165 -18.13 3.65 -5.79
C LEU A 165 -19.42 3.83 -4.96
N ALA A 166 -20.33 4.69 -5.37
CA ALA A 166 -21.59 4.94 -4.67
C ALA A 166 -22.43 3.65 -4.56
N GLY A 167 -22.88 3.35 -3.32
CA GLY A 167 -23.73 2.19 -3.03
C GLY A 167 -23.04 0.81 -3.08
N THR A 168 -21.73 0.76 -3.22
CA THR A 168 -20.96 -0.52 -3.30
C THR A 168 -20.51 -1.05 -1.94
N GLY A 169 -20.66 -0.27 -0.86
CA GLY A 169 -20.05 -0.55 0.43
C GLY A 169 -18.59 -0.12 0.55
N ILE A 170 -17.93 0.26 -0.55
CA ILE A 170 -16.59 0.86 -0.51
C ILE A 170 -16.71 2.27 0.08
N HIS A 171 -16.08 2.49 1.22
CA HIS A 171 -15.95 3.84 1.74
C HIS A 171 -14.96 4.63 0.87
N SER A 172 -15.33 5.86 0.51
CA SER A 172 -14.43 6.71 -0.27
C SER A 172 -14.69 8.18 0.00
N ARG A 173 -13.68 9.02 -0.20
CA ARG A 173 -13.83 10.47 -0.17
C ARG A 173 -12.87 11.16 -1.14
N VAL A 174 -13.33 12.28 -1.66
CA VAL A 174 -12.51 13.20 -2.46
C VAL A 174 -11.85 14.23 -1.54
N THR A 175 -10.63 14.60 -1.85
CA THR A 175 -9.87 15.61 -1.09
C THR A 175 -9.10 16.54 -2.01
N PRO A 176 -9.00 17.85 -1.70
CA PRO A 176 -8.08 18.76 -2.38
C PRO A 176 -6.62 18.60 -1.94
N TYR A 177 -6.37 17.80 -0.90
CA TYR A 177 -5.07 17.62 -0.27
C TYR A 177 -4.54 16.20 -0.44
N ILE A 178 -4.72 15.63 -1.63
CA ILE A 178 -4.40 14.21 -1.85
C ILE A 178 -2.90 13.91 -1.66
N LYS A 179 -2.01 14.82 -2.04
CA LYS A 179 -0.57 14.65 -1.79
C LYS A 179 -0.28 14.57 -0.30
N GLU A 180 -0.83 15.48 0.46
CA GLU A 180 -0.66 15.54 1.91
C GLU A 180 -1.25 14.30 2.59
N GLU A 181 -2.38 13.79 2.11
CA GLU A 181 -2.99 12.55 2.61
C GLU A 181 -2.11 11.32 2.36
N ILE A 182 -1.51 11.21 1.16
CA ILE A 182 -0.57 10.14 0.81
C ILE A 182 0.65 10.21 1.74
N TRP A 183 1.24 11.40 1.91
CA TRP A 183 2.39 11.60 2.79
C TRP A 183 2.06 11.42 4.27
N SER A 184 0.86 11.79 4.71
CA SER A 184 0.39 11.53 6.08
C SER A 184 0.28 10.03 6.37
N LYS A 185 -0.27 9.23 5.41
CA LYS A 185 -0.26 7.78 5.52
C LYS A 185 1.15 7.20 5.49
N PHE A 186 2.01 7.73 4.63
CA PHE A 186 3.41 7.32 4.54
C PHE A 186 4.17 7.58 5.85
N ARG A 187 3.93 8.74 6.49
CA ARG A 187 4.46 9.04 7.83
C ARG A 187 4.04 7.98 8.85
N LEU A 188 2.77 7.58 8.88
CA LEU A 188 2.32 6.49 9.76
C LEU A 188 3.10 5.20 9.50
N ASN A 189 3.29 4.84 8.23
CA ASN A 189 4.02 3.63 7.86
C ASN A 189 5.49 3.69 8.28
N VAL A 190 6.17 4.80 8.07
CA VAL A 190 7.59 4.94 8.41
C VAL A 190 7.78 5.06 9.93
N CYS A 191 7.09 5.99 10.56
CA CYS A 191 7.37 6.35 11.96
C CYS A 191 6.79 5.33 12.95
N ASN A 192 5.75 4.59 12.58
CA ASN A 192 5.09 3.65 13.49
C ASN A 192 5.29 2.19 13.09
N ASN A 193 5.20 1.83 11.81
CA ASN A 193 5.29 0.42 11.44
C ASN A 193 6.73 -0.10 11.54
N LEU A 194 7.72 0.71 11.15
CA LEU A 194 9.09 0.23 11.04
C LEU A 194 9.76 -0.01 12.40
N PRO A 195 9.73 0.91 13.38
CA PRO A 195 10.34 0.65 14.68
C PRO A 195 9.68 -0.51 15.42
N GLN A 196 8.35 -0.63 15.37
CA GLN A 196 7.64 -1.76 15.99
C GLN A 196 8.06 -3.08 15.33
N ALA A 197 8.31 -3.10 14.00
CA ALA A 197 8.75 -4.29 13.30
C ALA A 197 10.12 -4.77 13.77
N ILE A 198 11.06 -3.85 13.99
CA ILE A 198 12.39 -4.16 14.52
C ILE A 198 12.28 -4.74 15.94
N LEU A 199 11.43 -4.14 16.77
CA LEU A 199 11.27 -4.57 18.17
C LEU A 199 10.43 -5.86 18.31
N GLY A 200 9.62 -6.20 17.30
CA GLY A 200 8.68 -7.32 17.38
C GLY A 200 7.50 -7.10 18.33
N ALA A 201 7.18 -5.83 18.65
CA ALA A 201 6.18 -5.46 19.65
C ALA A 201 4.91 -4.86 19.02
N GLY A 202 3.80 -4.87 19.75
CA GLY A 202 2.59 -4.16 19.38
C GLY A 202 2.74 -2.64 19.50
N VAL A 203 1.81 -1.89 18.85
CA VAL A 203 1.84 -0.42 18.76
C VAL A 203 1.87 0.30 20.11
N GLY A 204 1.40 -0.33 21.19
CA GLY A 204 1.47 0.21 22.54
C GLY A 204 2.89 0.52 23.03
N CYS A 205 3.92 -0.04 22.38
CA CYS A 205 5.33 0.23 22.73
C CYS A 205 5.68 1.72 22.70
N TYR A 206 5.04 2.52 21.84
CA TYR A 206 5.28 3.97 21.77
C TYR A 206 4.75 4.76 22.96
N GLN A 207 3.72 4.22 23.62
CA GLN A 207 3.18 4.83 24.85
C GLN A 207 3.96 4.38 26.10
N SER A 208 4.52 3.18 26.06
CA SER A 208 5.18 2.55 27.21
C SER A 208 6.70 2.80 27.27
N SER A 209 7.32 3.24 26.17
CA SER A 209 8.77 3.42 26.07
C SER A 209 9.14 4.77 25.47
N ALA A 210 9.82 5.60 26.28
CA ALA A 210 10.41 6.86 25.81
C ALA A 210 11.45 6.62 24.69
N HIS A 211 12.15 5.50 24.71
CA HIS A 211 13.13 5.13 23.68
C HIS A 211 12.46 4.81 22.35
N MET A 212 11.35 4.04 22.37
CA MET A 212 10.59 3.77 21.15
C MET A 212 9.99 5.05 20.55
N LYS A 213 9.51 5.95 21.44
CA LYS A 213 9.05 7.25 21.01
C LYS A 213 10.16 8.07 20.35
N ALA A 214 11.36 8.11 20.94
CA ALA A 214 12.51 8.85 20.38
C ALA A 214 12.92 8.32 18.98
N ILE A 215 12.90 6.99 18.77
CA ILE A 215 13.18 6.40 17.45
C ILE A 215 12.11 6.83 16.43
N SER A 216 10.84 6.74 16.81
CA SER A 216 9.72 7.19 15.97
C SER A 216 9.84 8.69 15.63
N ASP A 217 10.13 9.52 16.62
CA ASP A 217 10.31 10.98 16.45
C ASP A 217 11.48 11.28 15.49
N GLY A 218 12.60 10.54 15.57
CA GLY A 218 13.74 10.69 14.66
C GLY A 218 13.38 10.38 13.20
N LEU A 219 12.70 9.28 12.96
CA LEU A 219 12.18 8.92 11.64
C LEU A 219 11.18 9.95 11.09
N CYS A 220 10.29 10.45 11.97
CA CYS A 220 9.35 11.52 11.62
C CYS A 220 10.06 12.79 11.19
N HIS A 221 11.10 13.18 11.93
CA HIS A 221 11.86 14.42 11.65
C HIS A 221 12.50 14.39 10.25
N GLU A 222 13.13 13.27 9.89
CA GLU A 222 13.71 13.10 8.56
C GLU A 222 12.65 13.12 7.45
N LEU A 223 11.54 12.40 7.64
CA LEU A 223 10.43 12.40 6.70
C LEU A 223 9.81 13.80 6.52
N GLU A 224 9.57 14.51 7.61
CA GLU A 224 8.97 15.85 7.60
C GLU A 224 9.90 16.86 6.92
N ALA A 225 11.21 16.77 7.13
CA ALA A 225 12.19 17.59 6.43
C ALA A 225 12.14 17.37 4.91
N ILE A 226 12.07 16.12 4.46
CA ILE A 226 11.92 15.76 3.04
C ILE A 226 10.56 16.25 2.50
N ALA A 227 9.47 16.07 3.26
CA ALA A 227 8.14 16.52 2.86
C ALA A 227 8.12 18.04 2.61
N VAL A 228 8.69 18.82 3.54
CA VAL A 228 8.80 20.29 3.41
C VAL A 228 9.62 20.67 2.18
N ALA A 229 10.76 20.03 1.94
CA ALA A 229 11.60 20.29 0.77
C ALA A 229 10.89 19.93 -0.55
N LYS A 230 9.97 18.97 -0.55
CA LYS A 230 9.10 18.63 -1.69
C LYS A 230 7.83 19.49 -1.78
N GLY A 231 7.66 20.48 -0.91
CA GLY A 231 6.50 21.37 -0.88
C GLY A 231 5.22 20.73 -0.35
N ILE A 232 5.34 19.68 0.45
CA ILE A 232 4.21 18.99 1.08
C ILE A 232 3.96 19.58 2.46
N ASP A 233 2.77 20.13 2.68
CA ASP A 233 2.34 20.70 3.93
C ASP A 233 1.42 19.75 4.71
N LEU A 234 2.04 18.95 5.58
CA LEU A 234 1.32 17.95 6.38
C LEU A 234 0.35 18.56 7.41
N SER A 235 0.38 19.87 7.63
CA SER A 235 -0.58 20.54 8.52
C SER A 235 -1.99 20.66 7.92
N LYS A 236 -2.12 20.52 6.60
CA LYS A 236 -3.40 20.56 5.88
C LYS A 236 -4.28 19.32 6.08
N VAL A 237 -3.69 18.26 6.61
CA VAL A 237 -4.42 17.00 6.84
C VAL A 237 -4.40 16.65 8.31
N ASP A 238 -5.45 15.94 8.75
CA ASP A 238 -5.66 15.66 10.16
C ASP A 238 -4.47 14.90 10.77
N ALA A 239 -4.07 15.36 11.95
CA ALA A 239 -3.08 14.73 12.81
C ALA A 239 -3.58 13.39 13.42
N SER A 240 -4.79 12.94 13.12
CA SER A 240 -5.35 11.65 13.60
C SER A 240 -4.51 10.43 13.22
N SER A 241 -3.55 10.60 12.31
CA SER A 241 -2.49 9.62 12.05
C SER A 241 -1.39 9.59 13.12
N ARG A 242 -1.40 10.51 14.08
CA ARG A 242 -0.52 10.46 15.25
C ARG A 242 -1.12 9.48 16.25
N HIS A 243 -0.36 8.44 16.61
CA HIS A 243 -0.58 7.47 17.70
C HIS A 243 -1.96 7.59 18.39
N GLY A 244 -3.03 7.30 17.65
CA GLY A 244 -4.39 7.45 18.17
C GLY A 244 -4.66 6.41 19.26
N SER A 245 -5.21 6.86 20.37
CA SER A 245 -5.62 6.07 21.52
C SER A 245 -6.68 4.99 21.24
N LEU A 246 -7.15 4.88 19.99
CA LEU A 246 -8.20 3.95 19.56
C LEU A 246 -7.66 2.62 19.01
N VAL A 247 -6.35 2.49 18.80
CA VAL A 247 -5.75 1.25 18.29
C VAL A 247 -5.33 0.38 19.47
N PRO A 248 -5.78 -0.89 19.53
CA PRO A 248 -5.38 -1.79 20.60
C PRO A 248 -3.85 -1.88 20.72
N PRO A 249 -3.27 -1.84 21.96
CA PRO A 249 -1.82 -1.82 22.14
C PRO A 249 -1.08 -3.02 21.53
N ALA A 250 -1.76 -4.16 21.39
CA ALA A 250 -1.21 -5.36 20.78
C ALA A 250 -1.21 -5.35 19.24
N THR A 251 -1.77 -4.31 18.60
CA THR A 251 -1.86 -4.25 17.15
C THR A 251 -0.49 -4.30 16.49
N ARG A 252 -0.34 -5.17 15.50
CA ARG A 252 0.86 -5.40 14.69
C ARG A 252 0.58 -4.88 13.28
N TYR A 253 1.36 -3.93 12.83
CA TYR A 253 1.21 -3.38 11.48
C TYR A 253 1.86 -4.26 10.41
N SER A 254 1.61 -3.95 9.15
CA SER A 254 1.93 -4.78 7.98
C SER A 254 3.39 -5.23 7.90
N THR A 255 4.36 -4.34 8.20
CA THR A 255 5.79 -4.67 8.16
C THR A 255 6.12 -5.77 9.18
N LEU A 256 5.61 -5.66 10.40
CA LEU A 256 5.79 -6.69 11.42
C LEU A 256 5.08 -7.99 11.05
N GLN A 257 3.87 -7.91 10.50
CA GLN A 257 3.14 -9.08 10.01
C GLN A 257 3.88 -9.81 8.88
N ASP A 258 4.55 -9.07 7.99
CA ASP A 258 5.36 -9.67 6.93
C ASP A 258 6.58 -10.40 7.54
N LEU A 259 7.32 -9.77 8.46
CA LEU A 259 8.46 -10.41 9.15
C LEU A 259 8.05 -11.65 9.95
N ASP A 260 6.96 -11.58 10.73
CA ASP A 260 6.44 -12.71 11.51
C ASP A 260 6.06 -13.90 10.63
N ALA A 261 5.64 -13.64 9.41
CA ALA A 261 5.26 -14.66 8.44
C ALA A 261 6.43 -15.10 7.52
N GLY A 262 7.67 -14.67 7.81
CA GLY A 262 8.84 -14.96 7.01
C GLY A 262 8.75 -14.41 5.59
N ARG A 263 8.07 -13.30 5.38
CA ARG A 263 7.97 -12.63 4.08
C ARG A 263 8.85 -11.40 4.04
N HIS A 264 9.34 -11.09 2.83
CA HIS A 264 9.99 -9.80 2.59
C HIS A 264 8.98 -8.65 2.75
N THR A 265 9.45 -7.59 3.39
CA THR A 265 8.68 -6.39 3.67
C THR A 265 8.68 -5.42 2.47
N GLU A 266 8.06 -4.27 2.64
CA GLU A 266 8.12 -3.17 1.67
C GLU A 266 9.13 -2.08 2.10
N ILE A 267 10.23 -2.45 2.78
CA ILE A 267 11.21 -1.50 3.33
C ILE A 267 11.88 -0.63 2.25
N ASP A 268 12.06 -1.16 1.04
CA ASP A 268 12.61 -0.42 -0.11
C ASP A 268 11.71 0.75 -0.53
N MET A 269 10.39 0.60 -0.34
CA MET A 269 9.40 1.63 -0.57
C MET A 269 9.30 2.63 0.60
N PHE A 270 9.59 2.22 1.82
CA PHE A 270 9.52 3.07 3.01
C PHE A 270 10.85 3.81 3.22
N SER A 271 11.73 3.29 4.05
CA SER A 271 13.02 3.93 4.32
C SER A 271 13.89 4.04 3.07
N GLY A 272 13.87 3.04 2.18
CA GLY A 272 14.61 3.10 0.92
C GLY A 272 14.21 4.29 0.04
N ALA A 273 12.93 4.62 -0.05
CA ALA A 273 12.48 5.81 -0.78
C ALA A 273 12.93 7.11 -0.10
N LEU A 274 12.86 7.20 1.24
CA LEU A 274 13.32 8.38 1.97
C LEU A 274 14.83 8.58 1.84
N MET A 275 15.63 7.51 1.87
CA MET A 275 17.07 7.57 1.64
C MET A 275 17.40 8.14 0.25
N ARG A 276 16.71 7.67 -0.80
CA ARG A 276 16.88 8.20 -2.17
C ARG A 276 16.51 9.67 -2.26
N MET A 277 15.33 10.05 -1.75
CA MET A 277 14.87 11.44 -1.74
C MET A 277 15.79 12.34 -0.89
N GLY A 278 16.26 11.84 0.26
CA GLY A 278 17.23 12.55 1.10
C GLY A 278 18.54 12.83 0.37
N GLN A 279 19.07 11.84 -0.35
CA GLN A 279 20.26 11.97 -1.18
C GLN A 279 20.07 13.03 -2.30
N GLU A 280 18.94 12.98 -3.01
CA GLU A 280 18.60 13.94 -4.07
C GLU A 280 18.46 15.38 -3.56
N LEU A 281 17.95 15.56 -2.34
CA LEU A 281 17.67 16.85 -1.72
C LEU A 281 18.81 17.35 -0.81
N GLY A 282 19.86 16.54 -0.59
CA GLY A 282 20.93 16.85 0.35
C GLY A 282 20.49 16.82 1.82
N ILE A 283 19.46 16.07 2.17
CA ILE A 283 18.91 15.93 3.52
C ILE A 283 19.39 14.58 4.11
N PRO A 284 20.16 14.58 5.21
CA PRO A 284 20.60 13.36 5.87
C PRO A 284 19.43 12.53 6.41
N THR A 285 19.50 11.22 6.26
CA THR A 285 18.47 10.27 6.72
C THR A 285 19.04 9.11 7.57
N PRO A 286 19.83 9.39 8.62
CA PRO A 286 20.52 8.34 9.38
C PRO A 286 19.57 7.40 10.12
N TYR A 287 18.41 7.85 10.61
CA TYR A 287 17.39 6.98 11.22
C TYR A 287 16.78 6.03 10.19
N ASN A 288 16.47 6.52 8.99
CA ASN A 288 15.92 5.68 7.91
C ASN A 288 16.98 4.70 7.39
N GLU A 289 18.24 5.10 7.26
CA GLU A 289 19.34 4.24 6.84
C GLU A 289 19.54 3.08 7.84
N TYR A 290 19.63 3.39 9.14
CA TYR A 290 19.71 2.37 10.18
C TYR A 290 18.51 1.42 10.15
N THR A 291 17.31 1.96 10.07
CA THR A 291 16.05 1.19 10.05
C THR A 291 15.98 0.29 8.82
N TYR A 292 16.39 0.79 7.66
CA TYR A 292 16.45 0.04 6.42
C TYR A 292 17.34 -1.19 6.57
N HIS A 293 18.58 -1.01 7.01
CA HIS A 293 19.52 -2.11 7.18
C HIS A 293 19.10 -3.11 8.26
N MET A 294 18.50 -2.64 9.36
CA MET A 294 17.97 -3.54 10.39
C MET A 294 16.86 -4.45 9.87
N ILE A 295 15.93 -3.90 9.09
CA ILE A 295 14.83 -4.70 8.52
C ILE A 295 15.35 -5.63 7.43
N LYS A 296 16.29 -5.18 6.57
CA LYS A 296 16.95 -6.06 5.60
C LYS A 296 17.65 -7.23 6.28
N ALA A 297 18.37 -6.98 7.36
CA ALA A 297 19.02 -8.04 8.12
C ALA A 297 18.01 -9.02 8.76
N LEU A 298 16.85 -8.54 9.20
CA LEU A 298 15.77 -9.42 9.66
C LEU A 298 15.18 -10.27 8.53
N GLU A 299 15.05 -9.73 7.32
CA GLU A 299 14.64 -10.48 6.13
C GLU A 299 15.66 -11.57 5.80
N GLU A 300 16.96 -11.22 5.75
CA GLU A 300 18.06 -12.16 5.51
C GLU A 300 18.12 -13.29 6.56
N LYS A 301 17.87 -12.94 7.82
CA LYS A 301 17.75 -13.94 8.88
C LYS A 301 16.55 -14.87 8.67
N ASN A 302 15.40 -14.34 8.27
CA ASN A 302 14.21 -15.14 7.95
C ASN A 302 14.43 -16.05 6.74
N ASP A 303 15.25 -15.63 5.77
CA ASP A 303 15.66 -16.43 4.61
C ASP A 303 16.69 -17.52 4.99
N GLY A 304 17.18 -17.50 6.23
CA GLY A 304 18.19 -18.47 6.72
C GLY A 304 19.61 -18.19 6.26
N LEU A 305 19.90 -16.95 5.79
CA LEU A 305 21.26 -16.58 5.38
C LEU A 305 22.23 -16.66 6.56
N PHE A 306 21.78 -16.33 7.73
CA PHE A 306 22.51 -16.51 8.99
C PHE A 306 21.52 -16.76 10.14
N ASP A 307 21.85 -17.72 10.98
CA ASP A 307 21.25 -17.90 12.32
C ASP A 307 22.27 -18.67 13.15
N TYR A 308 23.08 -17.94 13.88
CA TYR A 308 24.12 -18.50 14.74
C TYR A 308 23.65 -18.57 16.20
N ALA A 309 22.33 -18.65 16.45
CA ALA A 309 21.82 -18.88 17.80
C ALA A 309 22.33 -20.24 18.29
N ALA A 310 23.33 -20.22 19.17
CA ALA A 310 23.86 -21.41 19.79
C ALA A 310 22.71 -22.12 20.51
N LYS A 311 22.38 -23.33 20.07
CA LYS A 311 21.49 -24.20 20.85
C LYS A 311 22.21 -24.49 22.18
N ALA A 312 21.46 -24.51 23.28
CA ALA A 312 22.03 -24.83 24.61
C ALA A 312 22.87 -26.12 24.60
N SER A 313 22.56 -27.06 23.69
CA SER A 313 23.35 -28.27 23.42
C SER A 313 24.76 -27.98 22.87
N ASP A 314 24.99 -26.90 22.17
CA ASP A 314 26.25 -26.62 21.46
C ASP A 314 27.28 -25.93 22.39
N LEU A 315 26.81 -25.37 23.51
CA LEU A 315 27.63 -24.73 24.54
C LEU A 315 28.28 -25.72 25.52
N THR A 316 27.90 -26.99 25.46
CA THR A 316 28.42 -28.03 26.37
C THR A 316 29.66 -28.76 25.84
N CYS A 317 30.14 -28.50 24.62
CA CYS A 317 31.29 -29.17 24.04
C CYS A 317 32.63 -28.39 24.09
N ALA A 318 32.69 -27.24 24.79
CA ALA A 318 33.93 -26.49 24.99
C ALA A 318 34.39 -26.62 26.44
N LYS A 319 34.88 -27.81 26.83
CA LYS A 319 35.73 -28.04 28.04
C LYS A 319 36.95 -28.84 27.65
#